data_897da8e392d611f821302b262c3ebd7c
#
_entry.id   897da8e392d611f821302b262c3ebd7c
#
_cell.length_a   1.000
_cell.length_b   1.000
_cell.length_c   1.000
_cell.angle_alpha   90.00
_cell.angle_beta   90.00
_cell.angle_gamma   90.00
#
_symmetry.space_group_name_H-M   'P 1'
#
loop_
_entity.id
_entity.type
_entity.pdbx_description
1 polymer ?
#
loop_
_entity_poly.entity_id
_entity_poly.type
_entity_poly.pdbx_seq_one_letter_code
_entity_poly.pdbx_strand_id
1 'polypeptide(L)'
;MIQFNIHRFAKVARWSLTNDKSFYMRMFLQMFVALTLTFLFFTTSFYWLKGADTGYKPCCVVVVMMLLVQIAMGPSMMFYSMKGKYDKQALLLLPASNFEKYLMRYATWIFLFGLGVIGYFGADLVQYVINWLIGNNPQFVTAVFASHINPFSINLEYVDLVKVVCTMIIAFVWFHSCFALGATFFRSAKYSWILTILVLIFLSMLQTWLFPNFSSGEIMKDGHVTPELYISDAVYGIWAILNYWLSYKLFCRTQNIGKFVNL
;
A
#
# COMPACT_ATOMS: atom_id res chain seq x y z
N MET A 1 -11.70 -30.97 3.65
CA MET A 1 -10.99 -29.67 3.56
C MET A 1 -9.86 -29.65 4.59
N ILE A 2 -8.65 -29.26 4.20
CA ILE A 2 -7.52 -29.14 5.15
C ILE A 2 -7.78 -27.86 5.97
N GLN A 3 -7.95 -27.98 7.29
CA GLN A 3 -8.17 -26.85 8.18
C GLN A 3 -6.88 -26.01 8.32
N PHE A 4 -7.01 -24.71 8.62
CA PHE A 4 -5.89 -23.82 8.90
C PHE A 4 -5.08 -24.31 10.10
N ASN A 5 -3.74 -24.32 9.95
CA ASN A 5 -2.82 -24.68 11.01
C ASN A 5 -1.65 -23.68 11.04
N ILE A 6 -1.45 -23.02 12.18
CA ILE A 6 -0.44 -21.99 12.38
C ILE A 6 0.99 -22.50 12.16
N HIS A 7 1.29 -23.74 12.59
CA HIS A 7 2.62 -24.32 12.40
C HIS A 7 2.91 -24.61 10.93
N ARG A 8 1.90 -25.07 10.18
CA ARG A 8 2.02 -25.29 8.73
C ARG A 8 2.13 -23.96 8.00
N PHE A 9 1.35 -22.96 8.39
CA PHE A 9 1.45 -21.60 7.87
C PHE A 9 2.86 -21.03 8.09
N ALA A 10 3.45 -21.18 9.28
CA ALA A 10 4.82 -20.71 9.57
C ALA A 10 5.86 -21.39 8.67
N LYS A 11 5.70 -22.68 8.35
CA LYS A 11 6.58 -23.39 7.41
C LYS A 11 6.45 -22.83 5.98
N VAL A 12 5.22 -22.53 5.53
CA VAL A 12 4.97 -21.91 4.22
C VAL A 12 5.57 -20.50 4.17
N ALA A 13 5.42 -19.73 5.25
CA ALA A 13 6.02 -18.40 5.37
C ALA A 13 7.55 -18.45 5.28
N ARG A 14 8.18 -19.34 6.04
CA ARG A 14 9.62 -19.56 5.99
C ARG A 14 10.10 -19.97 4.60
N TRP A 15 9.40 -20.88 3.95
CA TRP A 15 9.70 -21.29 2.59
C TRP A 15 9.64 -20.09 1.62
N SER A 16 8.58 -19.30 1.67
CA SER A 16 8.42 -18.12 0.79
C SER A 16 9.52 -17.10 1.01
N LEU A 17 9.84 -16.76 2.27
CA LEU A 17 10.90 -15.82 2.60
C LEU A 17 12.28 -16.29 2.12
N THR A 18 12.55 -17.59 2.23
CA THR A 18 13.82 -18.16 1.78
C THR A 18 13.91 -18.22 0.26
N ASN A 19 12.84 -18.67 -0.40
CA ASN A 19 12.78 -18.80 -1.86
C ASN A 19 12.84 -17.45 -2.57
N ASP A 20 12.17 -16.44 -2.01
CA ASP A 20 12.05 -15.10 -2.60
C ASP A 20 13.09 -14.10 -2.05
N LYS A 21 14.13 -14.57 -1.35
CA LYS A 21 15.14 -13.72 -0.70
C LYS A 21 15.75 -12.68 -1.66
N SER A 22 16.12 -13.08 -2.87
CA SER A 22 16.70 -12.19 -3.88
C SER A 22 15.73 -11.10 -4.34
N PHE A 23 14.44 -11.42 -4.39
CA PHE A 23 13.37 -10.47 -4.68
C PHE A 23 13.26 -9.42 -3.57
N TYR A 24 13.18 -9.84 -2.31
CA TYR A 24 13.08 -8.91 -1.17
C TYR A 24 14.30 -7.99 -1.06
N MET A 25 15.51 -8.53 -1.23
CA MET A 25 16.74 -7.72 -1.22
C MET A 25 16.76 -6.68 -2.33
N ARG A 26 16.33 -7.04 -3.54
CA ARG A 26 16.23 -6.11 -4.67
C ARG A 26 15.22 -5.02 -4.40
N MET A 27 14.03 -5.39 -3.90
CA MET A 27 12.98 -4.42 -3.57
C MET A 27 13.42 -3.47 -2.46
N PHE A 28 14.06 -3.99 -1.40
CA PHE A 28 14.64 -3.18 -0.34
C PHE A 28 15.65 -2.16 -0.90
N LEU A 29 16.60 -2.61 -1.71
CA LEU A 29 17.61 -1.74 -2.28
C LEU A 29 17.00 -0.65 -3.16
N GLN A 30 16.04 -1.02 -4.01
CA GLN A 30 15.33 -0.05 -4.87
C GLN A 30 14.60 1.00 -4.05
N MET A 31 13.89 0.59 -2.99
CA MET A 31 13.17 1.49 -2.09
C MET A 31 14.13 2.38 -1.30
N PHE A 32 15.19 1.82 -0.75
CA PHE A 32 16.21 2.55 -0.03
C PHE A 32 16.88 3.62 -0.90
N VAL A 33 17.30 3.28 -2.12
CA VAL A 33 17.89 4.22 -3.07
C VAL A 33 16.89 5.32 -3.45
N ALA A 34 15.65 4.96 -3.77
CA ALA A 34 14.61 5.92 -4.11
C ALA A 34 14.34 6.92 -2.97
N LEU A 35 14.21 6.43 -1.73
CA LEU A 35 14.03 7.26 -0.54
C LEU A 35 15.25 8.16 -0.29
N THR A 36 16.45 7.61 -0.39
CA THR A 36 17.69 8.38 -0.19
C THR A 36 17.80 9.51 -1.23
N LEU A 37 17.55 9.21 -2.50
CA LEU A 37 17.56 10.25 -3.55
C LEU A 37 16.49 11.31 -3.32
N THR A 38 15.29 10.91 -2.91
CA THR A 38 14.21 11.84 -2.57
C THR A 38 14.60 12.74 -1.40
N PHE A 39 15.15 12.17 -0.32
CA PHE A 39 15.61 12.94 0.83
C PHE A 39 16.70 13.93 0.45
N LEU A 40 17.74 13.48 -0.25
CA LEU A 40 18.83 14.34 -0.68
C LEU A 40 18.35 15.44 -1.63
N PHE A 41 17.46 15.11 -2.56
CA PHE A 41 16.91 16.10 -3.47
C PHE A 41 16.20 17.23 -2.72
N PHE A 42 15.32 16.92 -1.79
CA PHE A 42 14.60 17.94 -1.04
C PHE A 42 15.47 18.66 -0.01
N THR A 43 16.28 17.96 0.75
CA THR A 43 17.06 18.58 1.84
C THR A 43 18.28 19.34 1.36
N THR A 44 18.92 18.92 0.24
CA THR A 44 20.12 19.56 -0.30
C THR A 44 19.77 20.59 -1.36
N SER A 45 18.95 20.25 -2.36
CA SER A 45 18.65 21.16 -3.47
C SER A 45 17.80 22.36 -3.03
N PHE A 46 16.82 22.15 -2.15
CA PHE A 46 16.03 23.27 -1.62
C PHE A 46 16.83 24.15 -0.64
N TYR A 47 17.79 23.59 0.08
CA TYR A 47 18.70 24.35 0.90
C TYR A 47 19.44 25.42 0.07
N TRP A 48 19.97 25.03 -1.10
CA TRP A 48 20.70 25.91 -2.00
C TRP A 48 19.81 26.97 -2.69
N LEU A 49 18.52 26.66 -2.87
CA LEU A 49 17.59 27.53 -3.60
C LEU A 49 16.86 28.53 -2.69
N LYS A 50 16.51 28.15 -1.47
CA LYS A 50 15.57 28.92 -0.60
C LYS A 50 15.97 29.02 0.87
N GLY A 51 17.10 28.46 1.30
CA GLY A 51 17.55 28.44 2.70
C GLY A 51 17.15 27.18 3.47
N ALA A 52 17.76 27.01 4.65
CA ALA A 52 17.92 25.75 5.36
C ALA A 52 16.63 24.94 5.66
N ASP A 53 15.50 25.60 5.96
CA ASP A 53 14.35 24.89 6.53
C ASP A 53 13.23 24.59 5.54
N THR A 54 13.31 25.11 4.32
CA THR A 54 12.20 25.03 3.36
C THR A 54 12.02 23.68 2.69
N GLY A 55 13.07 22.85 2.65
CA GLY A 55 13.04 21.55 1.96
C GLY A 55 12.47 20.40 2.78
N TYR A 56 12.58 20.45 4.11
CA TYR A 56 12.17 19.34 4.98
C TYR A 56 10.67 19.09 5.01
N LYS A 57 9.84 20.15 5.03
CA LYS A 57 8.38 20.03 5.03
C LYS A 57 7.84 19.34 3.75
N PRO A 58 8.16 19.81 2.52
CA PRO A 58 7.73 19.12 1.32
C PRO A 58 8.31 17.70 1.22
N CYS A 59 9.53 17.47 1.73
CA CYS A 59 10.11 16.13 1.82
C CYS A 59 9.21 15.19 2.65
N CYS A 60 8.78 15.61 3.83
CA CYS A 60 7.86 14.85 4.69
C CYS A 60 6.58 14.48 3.94
N VAL A 61 5.96 15.44 3.25
CA VAL A 61 4.72 15.21 2.49
C VAL A 61 4.93 14.16 1.40
N VAL A 62 5.98 14.31 0.58
CA VAL A 62 6.26 13.38 -0.52
C VAL A 62 6.54 11.96 0.01
N VAL A 63 7.33 11.84 1.08
CA VAL A 63 7.66 10.53 1.65
C VAL A 63 6.44 9.85 2.27
N VAL A 64 5.59 10.59 2.97
CA VAL A 64 4.32 10.05 3.49
C VAL A 64 3.45 9.55 2.35
N MET A 65 3.33 10.31 1.26
CA MET A 65 2.60 9.88 0.07
C MET A 65 3.21 8.62 -0.54
N MET A 66 4.54 8.51 -0.62
CA MET A 66 5.20 7.29 -1.11
C MET A 66 4.88 6.08 -0.23
N LEU A 67 4.91 6.22 1.10
CA LEU A 67 4.57 5.15 2.04
C LEU A 67 3.09 4.76 1.95
N LEU A 68 2.18 5.72 1.86
CA LEU A 68 0.74 5.46 1.69
C LEU A 68 0.46 4.70 0.37
N VAL A 69 1.09 5.13 -0.72
CA VAL A 69 0.98 4.43 -2.02
C VAL A 69 1.53 3.02 -1.90
N GLN A 70 2.67 2.82 -1.22
CA GLN A 70 3.24 1.50 -1.01
C GLN A 70 2.31 0.57 -0.24
N ILE A 71 1.65 1.06 0.82
CA ILE A 71 0.68 0.27 1.58
C ILE A 71 -0.54 -0.02 0.71
N ALA A 72 -1.13 1.01 0.11
CA ALA A 72 -2.37 0.88 -0.68
C ALA A 72 -2.23 -0.09 -1.85
N MET A 73 -1.11 0.00 -2.59
CA MET A 73 -0.82 -0.87 -3.74
C MET A 73 -0.12 -2.17 -3.36
N GLY A 74 0.21 -2.35 -2.07
CA GLY A 74 0.95 -3.51 -1.57
C GLY A 74 0.41 -4.87 -2.02
N PRO A 75 -0.91 -5.13 -1.96
CA PRO A 75 -1.48 -6.40 -2.39
C PRO A 75 -1.21 -6.75 -3.85
N SER A 76 -1.02 -5.78 -4.73
CA SER A 76 -0.69 -6.06 -6.14
C SER A 76 0.66 -6.77 -6.30
N MET A 77 1.51 -6.73 -5.27
CA MET A 77 2.82 -7.40 -5.24
C MET A 77 2.73 -8.90 -4.88
N MET A 78 1.54 -9.45 -4.58
CA MET A 78 1.35 -10.85 -4.16
C MET A 78 2.07 -11.87 -5.05
N PHE A 79 2.06 -11.65 -6.35
CA PHE A 79 2.65 -12.58 -7.32
C PHE A 79 3.90 -12.04 -8.00
N TYR A 80 4.41 -10.89 -7.58
CA TYR A 80 5.53 -10.22 -8.25
C TYR A 80 6.84 -11.02 -8.18
N SER A 81 7.05 -11.80 -7.11
CA SER A 81 8.21 -12.70 -6.98
C SER A 81 8.11 -13.92 -7.89
N MET A 82 6.89 -14.30 -8.31
CA MET A 82 6.62 -15.51 -9.09
C MET A 82 6.60 -15.22 -10.58
N LYS A 83 7.77 -15.06 -11.18
CA LYS A 83 7.91 -14.75 -12.60
C LYS A 83 7.83 -15.99 -13.50
N GLY A 84 8.27 -17.14 -12.98
CA GLY A 84 8.36 -18.39 -13.72
C GLY A 84 7.14 -19.29 -13.57
N LYS A 85 6.97 -20.19 -14.54
CA LYS A 85 5.99 -21.27 -14.48
C LYS A 85 6.26 -22.20 -13.28
N TYR A 86 7.53 -22.49 -13.02
CA TYR A 86 7.96 -23.37 -11.94
C TYR A 86 7.70 -22.77 -10.55
N ASP A 87 7.81 -21.46 -10.38
CA ASP A 87 7.53 -20.78 -9.09
C ASP A 87 6.07 -20.97 -8.68
N LYS A 88 5.15 -20.85 -9.65
CA LYS A 88 3.71 -21.09 -9.42
C LYS A 88 3.42 -22.56 -9.14
N GLN A 89 4.07 -23.48 -9.86
CA GLN A 89 3.92 -24.92 -9.61
C GLN A 89 4.43 -25.28 -8.22
N ALA A 90 5.60 -24.77 -7.80
CA ALA A 90 6.14 -24.98 -6.48
C ALA A 90 5.16 -24.54 -5.38
N LEU A 91 4.54 -23.36 -5.51
CA LEU A 91 3.51 -22.90 -4.57
C LEU A 91 2.30 -23.84 -4.54
N LEU A 92 1.81 -24.29 -5.71
CA LEU A 92 0.62 -25.17 -5.77
C LEU A 92 0.89 -26.55 -5.17
N LEU A 93 2.11 -27.07 -5.31
CA LEU A 93 2.53 -28.38 -4.79
C LEU A 93 2.83 -28.37 -3.27
N LEU A 94 2.92 -27.21 -2.62
CA LEU A 94 3.13 -27.15 -1.18
C LEU A 94 2.01 -27.90 -0.43
N PRO A 95 2.34 -28.74 0.57
CA PRO A 95 1.36 -29.47 1.38
C PRO A 95 0.67 -28.54 2.41
N ALA A 96 -0.05 -27.53 1.92
CA ALA A 96 -0.73 -26.53 2.72
C ALA A 96 -2.11 -26.22 2.13
N SER A 97 -3.03 -25.69 2.94
CA SER A 97 -4.34 -25.28 2.46
C SER A 97 -4.24 -24.08 1.51
N ASN A 98 -5.21 -23.94 0.60
CA ASN A 98 -5.25 -22.77 -0.29
C ASN A 98 -5.35 -21.46 0.49
N PHE A 99 -6.00 -21.48 1.64
CA PHE A 99 -6.10 -20.31 2.51
C PHE A 99 -4.73 -19.93 3.10
N GLU A 100 -3.93 -20.88 3.56
CA GLU A 100 -2.57 -20.62 4.07
C GLU A 100 -1.66 -20.06 2.97
N LYS A 101 -1.75 -20.62 1.77
CA LYS A 101 -1.00 -20.13 0.59
C LYS A 101 -1.41 -18.70 0.19
N TYR A 102 -2.72 -18.44 0.16
CA TYR A 102 -3.26 -17.12 -0.14
C TYR A 102 -2.83 -16.09 0.91
N LEU A 103 -3.02 -16.41 2.20
CA LEU A 103 -2.68 -15.53 3.30
C LEU A 103 -1.18 -15.21 3.31
N MET A 104 -0.33 -16.20 3.04
CA MET A 104 1.12 -15.98 2.93
C MET A 104 1.46 -15.02 1.78
N ARG A 105 0.85 -15.22 0.62
CA ARG A 105 1.06 -14.34 -0.52
C ARG A 105 0.53 -12.93 -0.28
N TYR A 106 -0.62 -12.82 0.32
CA TYR A 106 -1.17 -11.54 0.75
C TYR A 106 -0.24 -10.85 1.76
N ALA A 107 0.30 -11.57 2.74
CA ALA A 107 1.22 -11.02 3.74
C ALA A 107 2.58 -10.53 3.17
N THR A 108 2.91 -10.85 1.92
CA THR A 108 4.14 -10.36 1.26
C THR A 108 4.25 -8.82 1.32
N TRP A 109 3.14 -8.09 1.17
CA TRP A 109 3.16 -6.64 1.23
C TRP A 109 3.49 -6.10 2.63
N ILE A 110 3.07 -6.80 3.70
CA ILE A 110 3.39 -6.40 5.08
C ILE A 110 4.91 -6.47 5.29
N PHE A 111 5.53 -7.55 4.79
CA PHE A 111 6.98 -7.69 4.86
C PHE A 111 7.71 -6.62 4.04
N LEU A 112 7.24 -6.35 2.82
CA LEU A 112 7.79 -5.27 1.97
C LEU A 112 7.62 -3.89 2.61
N PHE A 113 6.49 -3.64 3.25
CA PHE A 113 6.28 -2.39 3.99
C PHE A 113 7.26 -2.26 5.16
N GLY A 114 7.45 -3.33 5.94
CA GLY A 114 8.45 -3.36 7.02
C GLY A 114 9.87 -3.06 6.51
N LEU A 115 10.26 -3.63 5.38
CA LEU A 115 11.52 -3.29 4.71
C LEU A 115 11.56 -1.81 4.26
N GLY A 116 10.43 -1.27 3.80
CA GLY A 116 10.30 0.14 3.43
C GLY A 116 10.53 1.08 4.62
N VAL A 117 9.97 0.74 5.78
CA VAL A 117 10.17 1.49 7.02
C VAL A 117 11.64 1.46 7.45
N ILE A 118 12.29 0.30 7.38
CA ILE A 118 13.74 0.19 7.65
C ILE A 118 14.54 1.03 6.66
N GLY A 119 14.19 0.97 5.38
CA GLY A 119 14.80 1.79 4.34
C GLY A 119 14.62 3.29 4.58
N TYR A 120 13.45 3.70 5.08
CA TYR A 120 13.16 5.09 5.46
C TYR A 120 14.13 5.62 6.52
N PHE A 121 14.27 4.90 7.64
CA PHE A 121 15.20 5.33 8.70
C PHE A 121 16.65 5.31 8.23
N GLY A 122 17.03 4.32 7.42
CA GLY A 122 18.36 4.28 6.81
C GLY A 122 18.62 5.46 5.87
N ALA A 123 17.65 5.82 5.05
CA ALA A 123 17.73 6.95 4.14
C ALA A 123 17.81 8.30 4.88
N ASP A 124 17.05 8.43 6.00
CA ASP A 124 17.07 9.62 6.86
C ASP A 124 18.46 9.80 7.53
N LEU A 125 19.07 8.69 7.96
CA LEU A 125 20.43 8.72 8.49
C LEU A 125 21.46 9.15 7.43
N VAL A 126 21.37 8.59 6.22
CA VAL A 126 22.27 8.91 5.11
C VAL A 126 22.15 10.38 4.72
N GLN A 127 20.94 10.91 4.58
CA GLN A 127 20.74 12.33 4.26
C GLN A 127 21.30 13.24 5.36
N TYR A 128 21.12 12.87 6.64
CA TYR A 128 21.65 13.64 7.76
C TYR A 128 23.19 13.73 7.69
N VAL A 129 23.87 12.59 7.50
CA VAL A 129 25.33 12.53 7.40
C VAL A 129 25.84 13.34 6.20
N ILE A 130 25.20 13.20 5.04
CA ILE A 130 25.62 13.93 3.83
C ILE A 130 25.44 15.44 4.01
N ASN A 131 24.31 15.90 4.53
CA ASN A 131 24.10 17.34 4.79
C ASN A 131 25.10 17.89 5.82
N TRP A 132 25.43 17.11 6.85
CA TRP A 132 26.46 17.47 7.82
C TRP A 132 27.85 17.63 7.18
N LEU A 133 28.26 16.69 6.30
CA LEU A 133 29.54 16.75 5.59
C LEU A 133 29.65 17.94 4.62
N ILE A 134 28.53 18.37 4.05
CA ILE A 134 28.50 19.52 3.10
C ILE A 134 28.49 20.87 3.88
N GLY A 135 28.32 20.84 5.21
CA GLY A 135 28.29 22.06 6.04
C GLY A 135 26.88 22.67 6.12
N ASN A 136 25.84 21.96 5.70
CA ASN A 136 24.45 22.33 5.94
C ASN A 136 24.11 22.14 7.43
N ASN A 137 23.01 22.76 7.89
CA ASN A 137 22.48 22.50 9.23
C ASN A 137 21.52 21.29 9.19
N PRO A 138 22.00 20.04 9.47
CA PRO A 138 21.20 18.84 9.22
C PRO A 138 20.11 18.68 10.27
N GLN A 139 18.92 18.27 9.81
CA GLN A 139 17.81 17.83 10.64
C GLN A 139 17.36 16.43 10.19
N PHE A 140 16.86 15.64 11.13
CA PHE A 140 16.20 14.40 10.75
C PHE A 140 14.81 14.70 10.18
N VAL A 141 14.51 14.17 8.99
CA VAL A 141 13.16 14.27 8.38
C VAL A 141 12.12 13.64 9.31
N THR A 142 12.49 12.56 10.00
CA THR A 142 11.65 11.92 11.02
C THR A 142 11.30 12.89 12.18
N ALA A 143 12.24 13.69 12.66
CA ALA A 143 11.99 14.67 13.74
C ALA A 143 11.08 15.80 13.25
N VAL A 144 11.30 16.30 12.03
CA VAL A 144 10.45 17.32 11.41
C VAL A 144 9.04 16.79 11.21
N PHE A 145 8.89 15.55 10.74
CA PHE A 145 7.60 14.89 10.62
C PHE A 145 6.87 14.79 11.98
N ALA A 146 7.54 14.30 13.01
CA ALA A 146 6.97 14.19 14.35
C ALA A 146 6.52 15.54 14.94
N SER A 147 7.25 16.64 14.67
CA SER A 147 6.87 17.97 15.13
C SER A 147 5.65 18.58 14.41
N HIS A 148 5.36 18.10 13.18
CA HIS A 148 4.24 18.60 12.36
C HIS A 148 2.99 17.72 12.44
N ILE A 149 3.11 16.46 12.90
CA ILE A 149 1.96 15.64 13.23
C ILE A 149 1.46 16.07 14.61
N ASN A 150 0.61 17.10 14.63
CA ASN A 150 -0.23 17.37 15.78
C ASN A 150 -1.66 16.98 15.40
N PRO A 151 -2.10 15.74 15.69
CA PRO A 151 -3.45 15.27 15.34
C PRO A 151 -4.56 16.07 16.04
N PHE A 152 -4.20 16.84 17.07
CA PHE A 152 -5.13 17.64 17.86
C PHE A 152 -5.27 19.10 17.36
N SER A 153 -4.61 19.48 16.27
CA SER A 153 -4.74 20.82 15.68
C SER A 153 -5.99 20.97 14.79
N ILE A 154 -6.73 19.89 14.55
CA ILE A 154 -7.97 19.91 13.77
C ILE A 154 -9.09 20.30 14.75
N ASN A 155 -9.66 21.50 14.58
CA ASN A 155 -10.80 22.01 15.34
C ASN A 155 -12.12 21.31 14.95
N LEU A 156 -12.13 19.97 14.99
CA LEU A 156 -13.33 19.16 14.83
C LEU A 156 -13.79 18.71 16.21
N GLU A 157 -15.09 18.64 16.41
CA GLU A 157 -15.63 17.95 17.59
C GLU A 157 -15.08 16.52 17.61
N TYR A 158 -14.77 16.01 18.81
CA TYR A 158 -14.15 14.68 18.95
C TYR A 158 -14.95 13.56 18.24
N VAL A 159 -16.28 13.66 18.28
CA VAL A 159 -17.19 12.68 17.63
C VAL A 159 -17.06 12.72 16.11
N ASP A 160 -16.94 13.91 15.52
CA ASP A 160 -16.80 14.05 14.07
C ASP A 160 -15.39 13.65 13.59
N LEU A 161 -14.37 13.91 14.41
CA LEU A 161 -13.01 13.43 14.14
C LEU A 161 -12.96 11.88 14.04
N VAL A 162 -13.57 11.19 15.01
CA VAL A 162 -13.63 9.72 14.99
C VAL A 162 -14.35 9.21 13.74
N LYS A 163 -15.46 9.83 13.35
CA LYS A 163 -16.19 9.47 12.13
C LYS A 163 -15.33 9.63 10.89
N VAL A 164 -14.70 10.78 10.72
CA VAL A 164 -13.80 11.05 9.57
C VAL A 164 -12.66 10.03 9.50
N VAL A 165 -12.04 9.71 10.63
CA VAL A 165 -10.97 8.69 10.69
C VAL A 165 -11.52 7.31 10.33
N CYS A 166 -12.70 6.91 10.81
CA CYS A 166 -13.32 5.64 10.42
C CYS A 166 -13.58 5.56 8.92
N THR A 167 -14.15 6.62 8.33
CA THR A 167 -14.38 6.71 6.88
C THR A 167 -13.07 6.59 6.09
N MET A 168 -12.01 7.28 6.52
CA MET A 168 -10.69 7.16 5.88
C MET A 168 -10.16 5.72 5.95
N ILE A 169 -10.33 5.03 7.07
CA ILE A 169 -9.93 3.63 7.22
C ILE A 169 -10.74 2.72 6.30
N ILE A 170 -12.07 2.90 6.24
CA ILE A 170 -12.96 2.11 5.37
C ILE A 170 -12.60 2.32 3.90
N ALA A 171 -12.44 3.57 3.47
CA ALA A 171 -12.04 3.91 2.11
C ALA A 171 -10.66 3.32 1.77
N PHE A 172 -9.71 3.38 2.71
CA PHE A 172 -8.41 2.78 2.54
C PHE A 172 -8.48 1.25 2.40
N VAL A 173 -9.24 0.56 3.25
CA VAL A 173 -9.45 -0.90 3.19
C VAL A 173 -10.13 -1.31 1.88
N TRP A 174 -11.12 -0.52 1.44
CA TRP A 174 -11.74 -0.74 0.13
C TRP A 174 -10.74 -0.62 -1.01
N PHE A 175 -9.96 0.46 -1.05
CA PHE A 175 -8.95 0.69 -2.07
C PHE A 175 -7.91 -0.44 -2.08
N HIS A 176 -7.42 -0.82 -0.91
CA HIS A 176 -6.49 -1.92 -0.72
C HIS A 176 -7.08 -3.27 -1.20
N SER A 177 -8.37 -3.53 -0.97
CA SER A 177 -9.07 -4.73 -1.45
C SER A 177 -9.17 -4.79 -2.98
N CYS A 178 -9.29 -3.64 -3.65
CA CYS A 178 -9.29 -3.56 -5.12
C CYS A 178 -7.95 -4.03 -5.69
N PHE A 179 -6.83 -3.66 -5.06
CA PHE A 179 -5.51 -4.16 -5.48
C PHE A 179 -5.30 -5.64 -5.21
N ALA A 180 -5.89 -6.18 -4.11
CA ALA A 180 -5.88 -7.61 -3.85
C ALA A 180 -6.65 -8.39 -4.92
N LEU A 181 -7.82 -7.88 -5.31
CA LEU A 181 -8.61 -8.46 -6.40
C LEU A 181 -7.87 -8.35 -7.75
N GLY A 182 -7.31 -7.18 -8.06
CA GLY A 182 -6.55 -6.96 -9.28
C GLY A 182 -5.34 -7.88 -9.41
N ALA A 183 -4.62 -8.14 -8.31
CA ALA A 183 -3.48 -9.06 -8.29
C ALA A 183 -3.87 -10.50 -8.65
N THR A 184 -5.05 -10.96 -8.23
CA THR A 184 -5.54 -12.32 -8.50
C THR A 184 -6.26 -12.43 -9.85
N PHE A 185 -6.90 -11.35 -10.30
CA PHE A 185 -7.61 -11.29 -11.56
C PHE A 185 -6.64 -11.15 -12.75
N PHE A 186 -5.78 -10.14 -12.70
CA PHE A 186 -4.74 -9.95 -13.70
C PHE A 186 -3.53 -10.80 -13.33
N ARG A 187 -3.33 -11.93 -13.97
CA ARG A 187 -2.20 -12.83 -13.72
C ARG A 187 -0.82 -12.25 -14.06
N SER A 188 -0.76 -11.02 -14.54
CA SER A 188 0.48 -10.33 -14.82
C SER A 188 1.12 -9.84 -13.53
N ALA A 189 2.15 -10.55 -13.07
CA ALA A 189 2.91 -10.16 -11.89
C ALA A 189 3.48 -8.73 -11.97
N LYS A 190 3.76 -8.22 -13.17
CA LYS A 190 4.42 -6.93 -13.37
C LYS A 190 3.45 -5.75 -13.52
N TYR A 191 2.31 -5.96 -14.17
CA TYR A 191 1.42 -4.88 -14.59
C TYR A 191 0.07 -4.86 -13.88
N SER A 192 -0.18 -5.78 -12.92
CA SER A 192 -1.47 -5.88 -12.24
C SER A 192 -1.88 -4.57 -11.56
N TRP A 193 -0.93 -3.83 -10.97
CA TRP A 193 -1.21 -2.55 -10.33
C TRP A 193 -1.65 -1.47 -11.32
N ILE A 194 -1.00 -1.37 -12.51
CA ILE A 194 -1.39 -0.42 -13.56
C ILE A 194 -2.79 -0.74 -14.07
N LEU A 195 -3.04 -2.03 -14.37
CA LEU A 195 -4.35 -2.48 -14.86
C LEU A 195 -5.46 -2.23 -13.84
N THR A 196 -5.18 -2.44 -12.54
CA THR A 196 -6.14 -2.14 -11.47
C THR A 196 -6.45 -0.64 -11.43
N ILE A 197 -5.42 0.24 -11.51
CA ILE A 197 -5.62 1.69 -11.56
C ILE A 197 -6.47 2.08 -12.78
N LEU A 198 -6.17 1.56 -13.96
CA LEU A 198 -6.95 1.85 -15.17
C LEU A 198 -8.41 1.43 -15.04
N VAL A 199 -8.67 0.26 -14.45
CA VAL A 199 -10.03 -0.19 -14.17
C VAL A 199 -10.72 0.72 -13.16
N LEU A 200 -10.05 1.14 -12.09
CA LEU A 200 -10.61 2.05 -11.10
C LEU A 200 -10.93 3.42 -11.70
N ILE A 201 -10.04 3.97 -12.54
CA ILE A 201 -10.30 5.22 -13.26
C ILE A 201 -11.51 5.07 -14.18
N PHE A 202 -11.57 3.98 -14.94
CA PHE A 202 -12.71 3.72 -15.82
C PHE A 202 -14.04 3.60 -15.05
N LEU A 203 -14.03 2.87 -13.93
CA LEU A 203 -15.22 2.71 -13.08
C LEU A 203 -15.64 4.04 -12.45
N SER A 204 -14.69 4.88 -12.02
CA SER A 204 -15.00 6.21 -11.47
C SER A 204 -15.62 7.13 -12.53
N MET A 205 -15.09 7.11 -13.75
CA MET A 205 -15.68 7.87 -14.87
C MET A 205 -17.10 7.38 -15.20
N LEU A 206 -17.29 6.07 -15.22
CA LEU A 206 -18.61 5.46 -15.48
C LEU A 206 -19.59 5.81 -14.37
N GLN A 207 -19.17 5.78 -13.11
CA GLN A 207 -19.98 6.18 -11.96
C GLN A 207 -20.43 7.63 -12.06
N THR A 208 -19.50 8.56 -12.36
CA THR A 208 -19.81 9.98 -12.53
C THR A 208 -20.78 10.21 -13.68
N TRP A 209 -20.64 9.46 -14.77
CA TRP A 209 -21.54 9.57 -15.93
C TRP A 209 -22.94 9.01 -15.65
N LEU A 210 -23.04 7.87 -14.96
CA LEU A 210 -24.34 7.24 -14.66
C LEU A 210 -25.07 7.90 -13.49
N PHE A 211 -24.31 8.40 -12.51
CA PHE A 211 -24.85 8.94 -11.26
C PHE A 211 -24.23 10.32 -10.93
N PRO A 212 -24.50 11.35 -11.74
CA PRO A 212 -23.84 12.66 -11.55
C PRO A 212 -24.12 13.30 -10.18
N ASN A 213 -25.29 13.02 -9.59
CA ASN A 213 -25.66 13.57 -8.28
C ASN A 213 -25.06 12.81 -7.10
N PHE A 214 -24.52 11.61 -7.31
CA PHE A 214 -23.94 10.81 -6.23
C PHE A 214 -22.53 11.30 -5.82
N SER A 215 -21.84 11.99 -6.74
CA SER A 215 -20.50 12.52 -6.50
C SER A 215 -20.47 13.87 -5.77
N SER A 216 -21.63 14.53 -5.64
CA SER A 216 -21.78 15.89 -5.06
C SER A 216 -22.20 15.89 -3.59
N GLY A 217 -22.32 14.73 -2.96
CA GLY A 217 -22.64 14.63 -1.52
C GLY A 217 -21.56 15.36 -0.69
N GLU A 218 -21.94 16.45 -0.05
CA GLU A 218 -21.07 17.15 0.88
C GLU A 218 -20.77 16.21 2.07
N ILE A 219 -19.49 15.88 2.26
CA ILE A 219 -19.05 15.04 3.37
C ILE A 219 -19.35 15.72 4.71
N MET A 220 -19.29 17.05 4.72
CA MET A 220 -19.57 17.88 5.89
C MET A 220 -20.51 19.01 5.50
N LYS A 221 -21.59 19.20 6.28
CA LYS A 221 -22.50 20.30 6.15
C LYS A 221 -22.63 20.97 7.52
N ASP A 222 -22.45 22.29 7.57
CA ASP A 222 -22.52 23.10 8.79
C ASP A 222 -21.59 22.61 9.92
N GLY A 223 -20.43 22.04 9.57
CA GLY A 223 -19.45 21.49 10.50
C GLY A 223 -19.76 20.08 11.03
N HIS A 224 -20.88 19.48 10.63
CA HIS A 224 -21.27 18.13 10.99
C HIS A 224 -21.20 17.15 9.82
N VAL A 225 -20.87 15.91 10.15
CA VAL A 225 -20.82 14.81 9.16
C VAL A 225 -22.24 14.46 8.71
N THR A 226 -22.45 14.41 7.39
CA THR A 226 -23.75 14.12 6.80
C THR A 226 -24.15 12.65 6.95
N PRO A 227 -25.46 12.30 7.07
CA PRO A 227 -25.93 10.91 7.13
C PRO A 227 -25.55 10.09 5.89
N GLU A 228 -25.36 10.72 4.74
CA GLU A 228 -24.97 10.09 3.47
C GLU A 228 -23.61 9.42 3.56
N LEU A 229 -22.72 9.92 4.44
CA LEU A 229 -21.42 9.32 4.69
C LEU A 229 -21.54 7.88 5.21
N TYR A 230 -22.49 7.62 6.11
CA TYR A 230 -22.66 6.26 6.67
C TYR A 230 -23.13 5.26 5.62
N ILE A 231 -23.96 5.72 4.66
CA ILE A 231 -24.40 4.87 3.56
C ILE A 231 -23.23 4.54 2.64
N SER A 232 -22.40 5.54 2.31
CA SER A 232 -21.20 5.33 1.50
C SER A 232 -20.20 4.42 2.20
N ASP A 233 -19.98 4.58 3.48
CA ASP A 233 -19.09 3.74 4.30
C ASP A 233 -19.57 2.28 4.33
N ALA A 234 -20.88 2.05 4.49
CA ALA A 234 -21.45 0.71 4.43
C ALA A 234 -21.26 0.07 3.04
N VAL A 235 -21.46 0.82 1.97
CA VAL A 235 -21.26 0.35 0.59
C VAL A 235 -19.78 -0.01 0.36
N TYR A 236 -18.83 0.86 0.74
CA TYR A 236 -17.40 0.58 0.60
C TYR A 236 -16.95 -0.61 1.45
N GLY A 237 -17.49 -0.74 2.67
CA GLY A 237 -17.21 -1.87 3.56
C GLY A 237 -17.68 -3.20 2.97
N ILE A 238 -18.92 -3.27 2.47
CA ILE A 238 -19.46 -4.46 1.81
C ILE A 238 -18.63 -4.80 0.57
N TRP A 239 -18.30 -3.80 -0.23
CA TRP A 239 -17.48 -4.00 -1.44
C TRP A 239 -16.07 -4.50 -1.13
N ALA A 240 -15.45 -3.99 -0.07
CA ALA A 240 -14.16 -4.49 0.38
C ALA A 240 -14.21 -5.98 0.75
N ILE A 241 -15.25 -6.41 1.48
CA ILE A 241 -15.45 -7.81 1.84
C ILE A 241 -15.64 -8.68 0.58
N LEU A 242 -16.47 -8.23 -0.37
CA LEU A 242 -16.69 -8.92 -1.63
C LEU A 242 -15.41 -9.04 -2.46
N ASN A 243 -14.60 -7.98 -2.54
CA ASN A 243 -13.33 -7.98 -3.26
C ASN A 243 -12.35 -8.99 -2.65
N TYR A 244 -12.20 -9.05 -1.32
CA TYR A 244 -11.31 -10.05 -0.67
C TYR A 244 -11.83 -11.46 -0.86
N TRP A 245 -13.14 -11.69 -0.74
CA TRP A 245 -13.73 -12.98 -0.97
C TRP A 245 -13.52 -13.45 -2.42
N LEU A 246 -13.77 -12.57 -3.40
CA LEU A 246 -13.58 -12.87 -4.81
C LEU A 246 -12.10 -13.10 -5.14
N SER A 247 -11.20 -12.28 -4.59
CA SER A 247 -9.75 -12.46 -4.70
C SER A 247 -9.32 -13.85 -4.23
N TYR A 248 -9.80 -14.29 -3.06
CA TYR A 248 -9.52 -15.63 -2.55
C TYR A 248 -10.10 -16.73 -3.46
N LYS A 249 -11.33 -16.58 -3.95
CA LYS A 249 -11.96 -17.55 -4.88
C LYS A 249 -11.19 -17.67 -6.19
N LEU A 250 -10.75 -16.54 -6.76
CA LEU A 250 -9.91 -16.52 -7.96
C LEU A 250 -8.55 -17.18 -7.71
N PHE A 251 -7.95 -16.94 -6.54
CA PHE A 251 -6.72 -17.63 -6.15
C PHE A 251 -6.90 -19.14 -6.09
N CYS A 252 -7.99 -19.64 -5.50
CA CYS A 252 -8.29 -21.08 -5.44
C CYS A 252 -8.48 -21.72 -6.82
N ARG A 253 -8.93 -20.93 -7.82
CA ARG A 253 -9.08 -21.38 -9.21
C ARG A 253 -7.80 -21.19 -10.03
N THR A 254 -6.72 -20.70 -9.42
CA THR A 254 -5.46 -20.49 -10.13
C THR A 254 -4.93 -21.81 -10.67
N GLN A 255 -4.96 -21.96 -11.99
CA GLN A 255 -4.38 -23.08 -12.72
C GLN A 255 -3.08 -22.63 -13.38
N ASN A 256 -2.18 -23.57 -13.62
CA ASN A 256 -0.90 -23.28 -14.26
C ASN A 256 -1.01 -23.14 -15.80
N ILE A 257 -2.07 -22.49 -16.27
CA ILE A 257 -2.32 -22.26 -17.69
C ILE A 257 -1.91 -20.81 -18.00
N GLY A 258 -1.22 -20.59 -19.10
CA GLY A 258 -0.68 -19.29 -19.51
C GLY A 258 -1.69 -18.22 -19.93
N LYS A 259 -2.85 -18.15 -19.24
CA LYS A 259 -3.87 -17.13 -19.50
C LYS A 259 -3.53 -15.82 -18.78
N PHE A 260 -3.76 -14.69 -19.46
CA PHE A 260 -3.53 -13.35 -18.90
C PHE A 260 -4.54 -12.98 -17.79
N VAL A 261 -5.78 -13.42 -17.97
CA VAL A 261 -6.88 -13.18 -17.01
C VAL A 261 -7.29 -14.49 -16.35
N ASN A 262 -7.53 -14.44 -15.06
CA ASN A 262 -7.97 -15.59 -14.25
C ASN A 262 -9.50 -15.64 -14.16
N LEU A 263 -10.11 -16.18 -15.15
CA LEU A 263 -11.56 -16.44 -15.22
C LEU A 263 -11.88 -17.92 -15.04
#